data_93a02c470f99702c80e4478550d793f0
#
_entry.id   93a02c470f99702c80e4478550d793f0
#
_cell.length_a   1.000
_cell.length_b   1.000
_cell.length_c   1.000
_cell.angle_alpha   90.00
_cell.angle_beta   90.00
_cell.angle_gamma   90.00
#
_symmetry.space_group_name_H-M   'P 1'
#
loop_
_entity.id
_entity.type
_entity.pdbx_description
1 polymer ?
#
loop_
_entity_poly.entity_id
_entity_poly.type
_entity_poly.pdbx_seq_one_letter_code
_entity_poly.pdbx_strand_id
1 'polypeptide(L)'
;MRKSLVSVGFGLILLIVGSFISNLIIKINKSEPTYNNNSLTSVYIKVVKNNSNKIEIERNGKLQSSNRISIISEVQGLKKKNSNKSFKEGERFNKGETLIEINSDEFNSTVKQSRSELKNLIASVLPDIKIDYAENFNKWKNYFDNLSVEKPISKIPESASEKENLFLVGRGIESSYYKVKNLEERLSKYHIKAPFDGILVKGNISDGAFIVPNQILGEFIDPNNFEVGVDIPVNYVEKIKLNQSVSIISEGNKDNVIGKIKRINRKVDEMTQTVKIFIEFNNRSLFEGKFVEIKVPLGVIPESQLISRSLLINDRYVFVANKDDKISKAYVQPLFYNKKNVIVTGLEDGTRLITSNVSGIYEGMKIKVVQR
;
A
#
# COMPACT_ATOMS: atom_id res chain seq x y z
N MET A 1 2.19 -92.27 -48.63
CA MET A 1 3.33 -91.31 -48.62
C MET A 1 3.41 -90.33 -49.78
N ARG A 2 2.90 -90.60 -50.98
CA ARG A 2 3.00 -89.64 -52.12
C ARG A 2 2.11 -88.42 -52.07
N LYS A 3 0.96 -88.41 -51.35
CA LYS A 3 0.03 -87.24 -51.22
C LYS A 3 0.48 -86.20 -50.22
N SER A 4 1.23 -86.59 -49.17
CA SER A 4 1.75 -85.64 -48.16
C SER A 4 2.96 -84.82 -48.64
N LEU A 5 3.77 -85.40 -49.53
CA LEU A 5 4.91 -84.70 -50.14
C LEU A 5 4.48 -83.57 -51.10
N VAL A 6 3.36 -83.84 -51.87
CA VAL A 6 2.82 -82.80 -52.78
C VAL A 6 2.21 -81.61 -52.04
N SER A 7 1.53 -81.87 -50.90
CA SER A 7 0.96 -80.80 -50.11
C SER A 7 2.02 -79.91 -49.43
N VAL A 8 3.13 -80.51 -48.99
CA VAL A 8 4.26 -79.72 -48.40
C VAL A 8 4.97 -78.89 -49.47
N GLY A 9 5.11 -79.46 -50.70
CA GLY A 9 5.67 -78.76 -51.86
C GLY A 9 4.81 -77.54 -52.27
N PHE A 10 3.49 -77.68 -52.25
CA PHE A 10 2.58 -76.59 -52.57
C PHE A 10 2.57 -75.52 -51.53
N GLY A 11 2.72 -75.85 -50.26
CA GLY A 11 2.88 -74.90 -49.14
C GLY A 11 4.16 -74.05 -49.24
N LEU A 12 5.26 -74.73 -49.66
CA LEU A 12 6.54 -74.04 -49.87
C LEU A 12 6.53 -73.03 -51.03
N ILE A 13 5.84 -73.41 -52.12
CA ILE A 13 5.67 -72.52 -53.28
C ILE A 13 4.80 -71.35 -52.97
N LEU A 14 3.73 -71.50 -52.16
CA LEU A 14 2.91 -70.38 -51.69
C LEU A 14 3.69 -69.41 -50.79
N LEU A 15 4.59 -69.88 -49.92
CA LEU A 15 5.45 -69.05 -49.09
C LEU A 15 6.46 -68.29 -49.95
N ILE A 16 7.04 -68.88 -50.95
CA ILE A 16 7.98 -68.22 -51.87
C ILE A 16 7.28 -67.14 -52.70
N VAL A 17 6.06 -67.46 -53.23
CA VAL A 17 5.25 -66.47 -53.98
C VAL A 17 4.77 -65.35 -53.08
N GLY A 18 4.37 -65.61 -51.81
CA GLY A 18 3.99 -64.65 -50.83
C GLY A 18 5.15 -63.72 -50.46
N SER A 19 6.36 -64.29 -50.32
CA SER A 19 7.58 -63.52 -50.06
C SER A 19 7.96 -62.60 -51.24
N PHE A 20 7.76 -63.10 -52.45
CA PHE A 20 8.04 -62.35 -53.69
C PHE A 20 7.06 -61.19 -53.87
N ILE A 21 5.77 -61.42 -53.63
CA ILE A 21 4.72 -60.40 -53.68
C ILE A 21 4.93 -59.37 -52.57
N SER A 22 5.31 -59.80 -51.36
CA SER A 22 5.64 -58.88 -50.23
C SER A 22 6.80 -57.98 -50.59
N ASN A 23 7.89 -58.48 -51.15
CA ASN A 23 9.02 -57.71 -51.62
C ASN A 23 8.69 -56.73 -52.76
N LEU A 24 7.76 -57.12 -53.64
CA LEU A 24 7.26 -56.27 -54.74
C LEU A 24 6.43 -55.08 -54.13
N ILE A 25 5.55 -55.38 -53.19
CA ILE A 25 4.72 -54.39 -52.53
C ILE A 25 5.62 -53.40 -51.71
N ILE A 26 6.64 -53.91 -51.02
CA ILE A 26 7.60 -53.09 -50.32
C ILE A 26 8.40 -52.16 -51.24
N LYS A 27 8.75 -52.69 -52.47
CA LYS A 27 9.43 -51.83 -53.46
C LYS A 27 8.52 -50.80 -54.13
N ILE A 28 7.25 -51.12 -54.33
CA ILE A 28 6.27 -50.16 -54.89
C ILE A 28 5.86 -49.08 -53.83
N ASN A 29 5.79 -49.45 -52.53
CA ASN A 29 5.43 -48.56 -51.46
C ASN A 29 6.61 -47.83 -50.81
N LYS A 30 7.84 -47.96 -51.29
CA LYS A 30 8.92 -47.02 -51.00
C LYS A 30 8.71 -45.75 -51.81
N SER A 31 7.60 -45.02 -51.55
CA SER A 31 7.56 -43.62 -51.73
C SER A 31 8.42 -43.05 -50.59
N GLU A 32 9.64 -42.71 -50.90
CA GLU A 32 10.39 -41.76 -50.02
C GLU A 32 9.47 -40.57 -49.82
N PRO A 33 9.21 -40.17 -48.59
CA PRO A 33 8.53 -38.89 -48.38
C PRO A 33 9.44 -37.84 -49.00
N THR A 34 9.11 -37.37 -50.19
CA THR A 34 9.68 -36.14 -50.74
C THR A 34 9.22 -35.04 -49.81
N TYR A 35 10.03 -34.77 -48.79
CA TYR A 35 9.99 -33.51 -48.06
C TYR A 35 10.23 -32.43 -49.09
N ASN A 36 9.15 -31.89 -49.62
CA ASN A 36 9.22 -30.72 -50.48
C ASN A 36 9.60 -29.52 -49.62
N ASN A 37 10.91 -29.45 -49.30
CA ASN A 37 11.54 -28.49 -48.41
C ASN A 37 11.61 -27.07 -49.01
N ASN A 38 10.70 -26.73 -49.93
CA ASN A 38 10.68 -25.44 -50.58
C ASN A 38 9.65 -24.45 -49.99
N SER A 39 8.91 -24.82 -48.95
CA SER A 39 8.09 -23.83 -48.23
C SER A 39 8.97 -23.15 -47.20
N LEU A 40 9.57 -22.03 -47.60
CA LEU A 40 10.31 -21.16 -46.66
C LEU A 40 9.38 -20.78 -45.50
N THR A 41 9.78 -21.12 -44.30
CA THR A 41 9.04 -20.75 -43.10
C THR A 41 9.00 -19.23 -42.99
N SER A 42 7.79 -18.66 -42.98
CA SER A 42 7.59 -17.22 -42.83
C SER A 42 7.81 -16.83 -41.39
N VAL A 43 8.65 -15.83 -41.14
CA VAL A 43 8.91 -15.28 -39.82
C VAL A 43 8.72 -13.75 -39.80
N TYR A 44 8.15 -13.26 -38.71
CA TYR A 44 8.11 -11.81 -38.48
C TYR A 44 9.42 -11.35 -37.89
N ILE A 45 9.93 -10.23 -38.39
CA ILE A 45 11.09 -9.58 -37.83
C ILE A 45 10.76 -8.20 -37.30
N LYS A 46 11.54 -7.78 -36.30
CA LYS A 46 11.61 -6.41 -35.80
C LYS A 46 13.06 -5.95 -35.94
N VAL A 47 13.27 -4.82 -36.59
CA VAL A 47 14.59 -4.19 -36.62
C VAL A 47 14.89 -3.60 -35.24
N VAL A 48 15.97 -4.02 -34.63
CA VAL A 48 16.43 -3.52 -33.33
C VAL A 48 16.79 -2.05 -33.44
N LYS A 49 16.27 -1.29 -32.51
CA LYS A 49 16.68 0.09 -32.26
C LYS A 49 16.83 0.21 -30.75
N ASN A 50 18.06 0.26 -30.29
CA ASN A 50 18.36 0.36 -28.87
C ASN A 50 17.89 1.70 -28.32
N ASN A 51 17.29 1.64 -27.15
CA ASN A 51 16.76 2.80 -26.45
C ASN A 51 17.10 2.70 -24.96
N SER A 52 16.89 3.81 -24.27
CA SER A 52 16.92 3.79 -22.81
C SER A 52 15.62 3.21 -22.27
N ASN A 53 15.65 2.00 -21.73
CA ASN A 53 14.48 1.32 -21.19
C ASN A 53 14.38 1.52 -19.67
N LYS A 54 13.21 1.97 -19.22
CA LYS A 54 12.91 2.11 -17.78
C LYS A 54 12.73 0.75 -17.13
N ILE A 55 13.33 0.60 -15.96
CA ILE A 55 13.09 -0.55 -15.10
C ILE A 55 12.05 -0.16 -14.05
N GLU A 56 10.98 -0.94 -13.96
CA GLU A 56 9.92 -0.73 -12.99
C GLU A 56 9.52 -2.07 -12.36
N ILE A 57 9.30 -2.05 -11.05
CA ILE A 57 8.69 -3.19 -10.35
C ILE A 57 7.21 -2.89 -10.17
N GLU A 58 6.39 -3.84 -10.60
CA GLU A 58 4.95 -3.83 -10.36
C GLU A 58 4.63 -4.61 -9.09
N ARG A 59 3.91 -3.99 -8.16
CA ARG A 59 3.44 -4.58 -6.90
C ARG A 59 2.00 -4.17 -6.62
N ASN A 60 1.27 -5.07 -5.99
CA ASN A 60 -0.08 -4.78 -5.51
C ASN A 60 -0.02 -4.42 -4.03
N GLY A 61 -0.82 -3.44 -3.64
CA GLY A 61 -0.97 -3.04 -2.26
C GLY A 61 -2.42 -2.69 -1.95
N LYS A 62 -2.78 -2.78 -0.66
CA LYS A 62 -4.10 -2.38 -0.17
C LYS A 62 -4.03 -0.96 0.37
N LEU A 63 -4.96 -0.12 -0.05
CA LEU A 63 -5.06 1.26 0.40
C LEU A 63 -5.50 1.31 1.87
N GLN A 64 -4.81 2.14 2.63
CA GLN A 64 -5.18 2.48 4.00
C GLN A 64 -5.17 4.00 4.14
N SER A 65 -6.04 4.55 4.98
CA SER A 65 -5.94 5.95 5.33
C SER A 65 -4.63 6.21 6.09
N SER A 66 -3.94 7.29 5.75
CA SER A 66 -2.72 7.71 6.46
C SER A 66 -3.00 8.09 7.92
N ASN A 67 -4.19 8.63 8.18
CA ASN A 67 -4.65 9.01 9.51
C ASN A 67 -5.86 8.15 9.90
N ARG A 68 -5.63 7.20 10.77
CA ARG A 68 -6.65 6.32 11.32
C ARG A 68 -6.57 6.33 12.84
N ILE A 69 -7.68 6.52 13.49
CA ILE A 69 -7.79 6.41 14.95
C ILE A 69 -8.97 5.52 15.36
N SER A 70 -8.78 4.80 16.44
CA SER A 70 -9.88 4.19 17.18
C SER A 70 -10.41 5.20 18.19
N ILE A 71 -11.71 5.46 18.14
CA ILE A 71 -12.39 6.32 19.10
C ILE A 71 -12.67 5.48 20.35
N ILE A 72 -12.06 5.85 21.46
CA ILE A 72 -12.15 5.13 22.73
C ILE A 72 -12.69 6.08 23.79
N SER A 73 -13.60 5.61 24.65
CA SER A 73 -14.07 6.37 25.80
C SER A 73 -13.09 6.27 26.98
N GLU A 74 -12.78 7.39 27.60
CA GLU A 74 -12.02 7.43 28.84
C GLU A 74 -12.92 7.59 30.08
N VAL A 75 -14.24 7.84 29.86
CA VAL A 75 -15.21 8.10 30.90
C VAL A 75 -16.44 7.22 30.71
N GLN A 76 -17.24 7.08 31.78
CA GLN A 76 -18.51 6.34 31.73
C GLN A 76 -19.71 7.27 31.75
N GLY A 77 -20.80 6.84 31.17
CA GLY A 77 -22.07 7.55 31.20
C GLY A 77 -23.02 7.19 30.06
N LEU A 78 -24.20 7.74 30.06
CA LEU A 78 -25.14 7.58 28.95
C LEU A 78 -24.76 8.48 27.77
N LYS A 79 -24.80 7.94 26.57
CA LYS A 79 -24.65 8.75 25.35
C LYS A 79 -25.84 9.70 25.22
N LYS A 80 -25.55 11.00 25.16
CA LYS A 80 -26.58 12.00 24.82
C LYS A 80 -26.85 11.99 23.30
N LYS A 81 -28.03 12.44 22.91
CA LYS A 81 -28.37 12.67 21.52
C LYS A 81 -27.60 13.86 21.02
N ASN A 82 -26.74 13.65 19.99
CA ASN A 82 -26.08 14.76 19.32
C ASN A 82 -27.09 15.61 18.57
N SER A 83 -27.05 16.91 18.75
CA SER A 83 -27.99 17.85 18.13
C SER A 83 -27.82 17.98 16.62
N ASN A 84 -26.59 17.84 16.10
CA ASN A 84 -26.25 18.22 14.73
C ASN A 84 -26.01 17.02 13.80
N LYS A 85 -25.37 15.94 14.27
CA LYS A 85 -25.03 14.76 13.47
C LYS A 85 -25.15 13.49 14.28
N SER A 86 -25.58 12.41 13.67
CA SER A 86 -25.60 11.12 14.33
C SER A 86 -24.23 10.43 14.22
N PHE A 87 -23.85 9.68 15.25
CA PHE A 87 -22.64 8.89 15.27
C PHE A 87 -22.87 7.57 14.50
N LYS A 88 -22.83 7.66 13.15
CA LYS A 88 -23.08 6.52 12.25
C LYS A 88 -22.02 6.44 11.17
N GLU A 89 -21.82 5.23 10.66
CA GLU A 89 -20.90 4.97 9.55
C GLU A 89 -21.25 5.84 8.33
N GLY A 90 -20.21 6.37 7.68
CA GLY A 90 -20.33 7.26 6.52
C GLY A 90 -20.50 8.74 6.87
N GLU A 91 -20.74 9.09 8.14
CA GLU A 91 -20.89 10.48 8.55
C GLU A 91 -19.55 11.21 8.59
N ARG A 92 -19.55 12.47 8.09
CA ARG A 92 -18.34 13.33 8.02
C ARG A 92 -18.34 14.33 9.15
N PHE A 93 -17.16 14.52 9.75
CA PHE A 93 -16.94 15.49 10.82
C PHE A 93 -15.72 16.34 10.52
N ASN A 94 -15.82 17.61 10.84
CA ASN A 94 -14.70 18.55 10.78
C ASN A 94 -13.88 18.47 12.08
N LYS A 95 -12.61 18.85 12.02
CA LYS A 95 -11.74 18.94 13.19
C LYS A 95 -12.38 19.78 14.30
N GLY A 96 -12.41 19.22 15.51
CA GLY A 96 -13.00 19.86 16.70
C GLY A 96 -14.52 19.68 16.86
N GLU A 97 -15.21 19.13 15.84
CA GLU A 97 -16.63 18.82 15.90
C GLU A 97 -16.86 17.63 16.86
N THR A 98 -17.94 17.68 17.63
CA THR A 98 -18.24 16.64 18.64
C THR A 98 -18.74 15.38 17.93
N LEU A 99 -18.01 14.29 18.07
CA LEU A 99 -18.36 12.94 17.61
C LEU A 99 -19.41 12.31 18.56
N ILE A 100 -19.13 12.34 19.85
CA ILE A 100 -19.98 11.75 20.89
C ILE A 100 -20.01 12.70 22.10
N GLU A 101 -21.20 12.92 22.63
CA GLU A 101 -21.42 13.56 23.91
C GLU A 101 -21.93 12.50 24.92
N ILE A 102 -21.23 12.39 26.05
CA ILE A 102 -21.59 11.52 27.17
C ILE A 102 -22.21 12.40 28.26
N ASN A 103 -23.23 11.94 28.92
CA ASN A 103 -23.86 12.67 30.01
C ASN A 103 -22.86 12.93 31.12
N SER A 104 -22.64 14.21 31.40
CA SER A 104 -21.67 14.72 32.40
C SER A 104 -22.37 15.51 33.54
N ASP A 105 -23.69 15.50 33.63
CA ASP A 105 -24.42 16.43 34.50
C ASP A 105 -24.02 16.26 35.99
N GLU A 106 -23.88 15.02 36.48
CA GLU A 106 -23.37 14.72 37.82
C GLU A 106 -21.93 15.14 38.00
N PHE A 107 -21.07 14.79 37.03
CA PHE A 107 -19.65 15.14 37.10
C PHE A 107 -19.43 16.64 37.00
N ASN A 108 -20.19 17.35 36.18
CA ASN A 108 -20.17 18.81 36.08
C ASN A 108 -20.53 19.47 37.42
N SER A 109 -21.48 18.90 38.17
CA SER A 109 -21.80 19.39 39.52
C SER A 109 -20.63 19.22 40.47
N THR A 110 -19.88 18.13 40.41
CA THR A 110 -18.63 17.93 41.17
C THR A 110 -17.57 18.94 40.80
N VAL A 111 -17.42 19.30 39.52
CA VAL A 111 -16.50 20.34 39.06
C VAL A 111 -16.87 21.70 39.59
N LYS A 112 -18.18 22.05 39.57
CA LYS A 112 -18.71 23.29 40.11
C LYS A 112 -18.49 23.40 41.63
N GLN A 113 -18.67 22.32 42.36
CA GLN A 113 -18.35 22.27 43.79
C GLN A 113 -16.88 22.57 44.04
N SER A 114 -15.97 21.90 43.35
CA SER A 114 -14.52 22.13 43.50
C SER A 114 -14.08 23.56 43.11
N ARG A 115 -14.68 24.15 42.07
CA ARG A 115 -14.45 25.56 41.74
C ARG A 115 -14.92 26.49 42.85
N SER A 116 -16.08 26.20 43.49
CA SER A 116 -16.58 26.97 44.63
C SER A 116 -15.66 26.84 45.84
N GLU A 117 -15.13 25.63 46.12
CA GLU A 117 -14.14 25.40 47.17
C GLU A 117 -12.90 26.23 46.96
N LEU A 118 -12.33 26.25 45.75
CA LEU A 118 -11.16 27.10 45.37
C LEU A 118 -11.49 28.59 45.54
N LYS A 119 -12.66 29.02 45.08
CA LYS A 119 -13.09 30.42 45.21
C LYS A 119 -13.18 30.85 46.66
N ASN A 120 -13.77 30.02 47.53
CA ASN A 120 -13.86 30.26 48.96
C ASN A 120 -12.48 30.32 49.64
N LEU A 121 -11.56 29.41 49.22
CA LEU A 121 -10.21 29.37 49.72
C LEU A 121 -9.44 30.66 49.36
N ILE A 122 -9.57 31.14 48.13
CA ILE A 122 -8.95 32.41 47.70
C ILE A 122 -9.56 33.58 48.47
N ALA A 123 -10.89 33.63 48.65
CA ALA A 123 -11.55 34.66 49.42
C ALA A 123 -11.00 34.75 50.84
N SER A 124 -10.75 33.59 51.49
CA SER A 124 -10.23 33.52 52.86
C SER A 124 -8.83 34.06 53.05
N VAL A 125 -7.98 34.02 51.99
CA VAL A 125 -6.59 34.49 52.04
C VAL A 125 -6.40 35.93 51.52
N LEU A 126 -7.41 36.46 50.80
CA LEU A 126 -7.32 37.85 50.27
C LEU A 126 -7.02 38.92 51.30
N PRO A 127 -7.59 38.91 52.56
CA PRO A 127 -7.24 39.88 53.60
C PRO A 127 -5.76 39.81 53.98
N ASP A 128 -5.22 38.58 54.13
CA ASP A 128 -3.80 38.39 54.49
C ASP A 128 -2.89 38.88 53.33
N ILE A 129 -3.25 38.58 52.07
CA ILE A 129 -2.51 39.09 50.90
C ILE A 129 -2.53 40.60 50.82
N LYS A 130 -3.63 41.25 51.19
CA LYS A 130 -3.75 42.70 51.19
C LYS A 130 -2.80 43.35 52.19
N ILE A 131 -2.58 42.73 53.35
CA ILE A 131 -1.74 43.27 54.44
C ILE A 131 -0.26 42.91 54.19
N ASP A 132 0.05 41.65 53.92
CA ASP A 132 1.41 41.13 53.93
C ASP A 132 2.09 41.13 52.57
N TYR A 133 1.31 41.18 51.46
CA TYR A 133 1.75 41.03 50.04
C TYR A 133 1.03 42.06 49.14
N ALA A 134 0.96 43.31 49.57
CA ALA A 134 0.18 44.37 48.92
C ALA A 134 0.50 44.58 47.44
N GLU A 135 1.75 44.31 47.00
CA GLU A 135 2.18 44.39 45.58
C GLU A 135 1.37 43.45 44.66
N ASN A 136 0.97 42.30 45.16
CA ASN A 136 0.26 41.27 44.37
C ASN A 136 -1.26 41.25 44.65
N PHE A 137 -1.74 42.04 45.60
CA PHE A 137 -3.15 42.06 46.00
C PHE A 137 -4.09 42.30 44.81
N ASN A 138 -3.78 43.27 43.95
CA ASN A 138 -4.62 43.58 42.79
C ASN A 138 -4.72 42.42 41.81
N LYS A 139 -3.64 41.64 41.60
CA LYS A 139 -3.69 40.43 40.73
C LYS A 139 -4.59 39.36 41.32
N TRP A 140 -4.47 39.09 42.62
CA TRP A 140 -5.30 38.10 43.30
C TRP A 140 -6.77 38.53 43.37
N LYS A 141 -7.03 39.84 43.63
CA LYS A 141 -8.38 40.41 43.63
C LYS A 141 -9.03 40.25 42.23
N ASN A 142 -8.32 40.62 41.17
CA ASN A 142 -8.81 40.47 39.81
C ASN A 142 -9.05 38.97 39.45
N TYR A 143 -8.17 38.08 39.89
CA TYR A 143 -8.36 36.65 39.69
C TYR A 143 -9.65 36.16 40.38
N PHE A 144 -9.85 36.55 41.65
CA PHE A 144 -11.05 36.19 42.40
C PHE A 144 -12.33 36.74 41.77
N ASP A 145 -12.33 37.97 41.31
CA ASP A 145 -13.50 38.64 40.71
C ASP A 145 -13.87 37.95 39.38
N ASN A 146 -12.90 37.47 38.63
CA ASN A 146 -13.10 36.75 37.36
C ASN A 146 -13.36 35.25 37.56
N LEU A 147 -13.14 34.69 38.74
CA LEU A 147 -13.35 33.26 38.99
C LEU A 147 -14.85 32.93 39.05
N SER A 148 -15.31 32.24 37.98
CA SER A 148 -16.68 31.79 37.84
C SER A 148 -16.79 30.29 38.15
N VAL A 149 -17.83 29.87 38.88
CA VAL A 149 -18.15 28.48 39.11
C VAL A 149 -18.63 27.80 37.84
N GLU A 150 -19.20 28.57 36.92
CA GLU A 150 -19.76 28.06 35.65
C GLU A 150 -18.75 27.91 34.53
N LYS A 151 -17.61 28.59 34.59
CA LYS A 151 -16.59 28.65 33.54
C LYS A 151 -15.29 27.99 34.00
N PRO A 152 -14.48 27.44 33.07
CA PRO A 152 -13.16 26.94 33.40
C PRO A 152 -12.29 27.99 34.09
N ILE A 153 -11.48 27.56 35.07
CA ILE A 153 -10.60 28.45 35.81
C ILE A 153 -9.40 28.84 34.94
N SER A 154 -8.99 30.11 35.07
CA SER A 154 -7.76 30.62 34.48
C SER A 154 -6.53 30.19 35.28
N LYS A 155 -5.32 30.50 34.76
CA LYS A 155 -4.06 30.28 35.49
C LYS A 155 -4.05 31.22 36.75
N ILE A 156 -3.66 30.67 37.91
CA ILE A 156 -3.47 31.48 39.13
C ILE A 156 -2.34 32.52 38.94
N PRO A 157 -2.42 33.66 39.61
CA PRO A 157 -1.35 34.66 39.60
C PRO A 157 -0.03 34.07 40.05
N GLU A 158 1.05 34.54 39.46
CA GLU A 158 2.42 34.20 39.89
C GLU A 158 2.77 34.97 41.13
N SER A 159 3.40 34.30 42.11
CA SER A 159 3.87 34.93 43.36
C SER A 159 4.94 35.98 43.06
N ALA A 160 4.91 37.16 43.73
CA ALA A 160 5.89 38.20 43.59
C ALA A 160 7.17 37.94 44.42
N SER A 161 7.09 37.07 45.42
CA SER A 161 8.20 36.74 46.30
C SER A 161 8.15 35.30 46.79
N GLU A 162 9.28 34.74 47.22
CA GLU A 162 9.36 33.40 47.83
C GLU A 162 8.50 33.33 49.11
N LYS A 163 8.46 34.41 49.92
CA LYS A 163 7.62 34.48 51.10
C LYS A 163 6.13 34.34 50.78
N GLU A 164 5.65 34.99 49.73
CA GLU A 164 4.28 34.86 49.24
C GLU A 164 4.02 33.44 48.74
N ASN A 165 4.96 32.87 47.99
CA ASN A 165 4.83 31.51 47.48
C ASN A 165 4.66 30.49 48.62
N LEU A 166 5.51 30.55 49.65
CA LEU A 166 5.42 29.70 50.84
C LEU A 166 4.07 29.87 51.57
N PHE A 167 3.58 31.08 51.66
CA PHE A 167 2.25 31.37 52.26
C PHE A 167 1.13 30.70 51.46
N LEU A 168 1.11 30.89 50.12
CA LEU A 168 0.07 30.33 49.25
C LEU A 168 0.10 28.80 49.22
N VAL A 169 1.29 28.19 49.17
CA VAL A 169 1.47 26.74 49.26
C VAL A 169 0.99 26.23 50.61
N GLY A 170 1.37 26.90 51.72
CA GLY A 170 0.93 26.56 53.07
C GLY A 170 -0.57 26.66 53.27
N ARG A 171 -1.26 27.56 52.56
CA ARG A 171 -2.72 27.68 52.52
C ARG A 171 -3.40 26.69 51.57
N GLY A 172 -2.65 25.90 50.77
CA GLY A 172 -3.18 24.91 49.88
C GLY A 172 -3.83 25.44 48.61
N ILE A 173 -3.55 26.68 48.21
CA ILE A 173 -4.12 27.33 47.02
C ILE A 173 -3.74 26.53 45.77
N GLU A 174 -2.46 26.22 45.64
CA GLU A 174 -1.94 25.48 44.47
C GLU A 174 -2.52 24.09 44.37
N SER A 175 -2.61 23.37 45.49
CA SER A 175 -3.22 22.04 45.53
C SER A 175 -4.70 22.06 45.11
N SER A 176 -5.47 23.06 45.62
CA SER A 176 -6.87 23.23 45.23
C SER A 176 -7.04 23.62 43.78
N TYR A 177 -6.15 24.48 43.25
CA TYR A 177 -6.13 24.83 41.84
C TYR A 177 -5.93 23.61 40.94
N TYR A 178 -4.91 22.78 41.20
CA TYR A 178 -4.65 21.58 40.41
C TYR A 178 -5.72 20.50 40.58
N LYS A 179 -6.38 20.42 41.75
CA LYS A 179 -7.57 19.57 41.92
C LYS A 179 -8.67 19.98 40.93
N VAL A 180 -8.98 21.28 40.83
CA VAL A 180 -9.98 21.75 39.87
C VAL A 180 -9.54 21.53 38.46
N LYS A 181 -8.28 21.78 38.10
CA LYS A 181 -7.74 21.53 36.74
C LYS A 181 -7.87 20.08 36.33
N ASN A 182 -7.57 19.14 37.20
CA ASN A 182 -7.73 17.70 36.96
C ASN A 182 -9.19 17.34 36.67
N LEU A 183 -10.11 17.91 37.46
CA LEU A 183 -11.54 17.66 37.21
C LEU A 183 -12.05 18.29 35.92
N GLU A 184 -11.55 19.50 35.55
CA GLU A 184 -11.88 20.13 34.25
C GLU A 184 -11.36 19.31 33.08
N GLU A 185 -10.14 18.79 33.17
CA GLU A 185 -9.57 17.91 32.15
C GLU A 185 -10.42 16.63 31.99
N ARG A 186 -10.81 16.01 33.10
CA ARG A 186 -11.70 14.86 33.06
C ARG A 186 -13.07 15.20 32.49
N LEU A 187 -13.62 16.39 32.78
CA LEU A 187 -14.88 16.87 32.22
C LEU A 187 -14.81 17.02 30.70
N SER A 188 -13.66 17.47 30.19
CA SER A 188 -13.48 17.61 28.74
C SER A 188 -13.62 16.29 27.98
N LYS A 189 -13.30 15.15 28.63
CA LYS A 189 -13.36 13.80 28.05
C LYS A 189 -14.81 13.28 27.84
N TYR A 190 -15.79 13.97 28.41
CA TYR A 190 -17.21 13.68 28.13
C TYR A 190 -17.66 14.17 26.75
N HIS A 191 -16.88 15.03 26.10
CA HIS A 191 -17.09 15.49 24.75
C HIS A 191 -15.97 14.97 23.86
N ILE A 192 -16.18 13.83 23.21
CA ILE A 192 -15.21 13.23 22.29
C ILE A 192 -15.27 13.99 20.97
N LYS A 193 -14.19 14.64 20.59
CA LYS A 193 -14.10 15.49 19.39
C LYS A 193 -13.26 14.86 18.29
N ALA A 194 -13.57 15.21 17.04
CA ALA A 194 -12.79 14.82 15.87
C ALA A 194 -11.40 15.50 15.92
N PRO A 195 -10.30 14.75 15.86
CA PRO A 195 -8.94 15.33 15.92
C PRO A 195 -8.51 15.93 14.57
N PHE A 196 -9.14 15.54 13.48
CA PHE A 196 -8.93 16.03 12.11
C PHE A 196 -10.24 15.95 11.32
N ASP A 197 -10.27 16.53 10.11
CA ASP A 197 -11.40 16.39 9.18
C ASP A 197 -11.45 14.96 8.65
N GLY A 198 -12.56 14.25 8.87
CA GLY A 198 -12.60 12.84 8.55
C GLY A 198 -14.01 12.26 8.42
N ILE A 199 -14.03 10.94 8.30
CA ILE A 199 -15.26 10.15 8.16
C ILE A 199 -15.25 8.99 9.17
N LEU A 200 -16.41 8.72 9.73
CA LEU A 200 -16.60 7.56 10.60
C LEU A 200 -16.80 6.31 9.73
N VAL A 201 -15.87 5.34 9.82
CA VAL A 201 -15.92 4.09 9.03
C VAL A 201 -16.47 2.90 9.83
N LYS A 202 -16.41 3.00 11.15
CA LYS A 202 -17.09 2.07 12.07
C LYS A 202 -17.63 2.84 13.24
N GLY A 203 -18.79 2.47 13.70
CA GLY A 203 -19.43 3.02 14.90
C GLY A 203 -20.93 3.04 14.75
N ASN A 204 -21.58 2.38 15.67
CA ASN A 204 -23.04 2.38 15.75
C ASN A 204 -23.45 2.29 17.23
N ILE A 205 -23.34 3.42 17.93
CA ILE A 205 -23.74 3.53 19.32
C ILE A 205 -25.02 4.33 19.36
N SER A 206 -26.09 3.69 19.82
CA SER A 206 -27.41 4.31 19.94
C SER A 206 -27.43 5.42 21.00
N ASP A 207 -28.28 6.39 20.83
CA ASP A 207 -28.56 7.39 21.84
C ASP A 207 -29.14 6.70 23.08
N GLY A 208 -28.73 7.12 24.26
CA GLY A 208 -29.09 6.50 25.52
C GLY A 208 -28.34 5.22 25.88
N ALA A 209 -27.44 4.72 25.00
CA ALA A 209 -26.55 3.60 25.34
C ALA A 209 -25.59 3.97 26.46
N PHE A 210 -25.35 3.04 27.39
CA PHE A 210 -24.37 3.22 28.45
C PHE A 210 -22.95 2.91 27.89
N ILE A 211 -22.04 3.85 28.04
CA ILE A 211 -20.63 3.78 27.62
C ILE A 211 -19.80 3.52 28.88
N VAL A 212 -18.78 2.65 28.73
CA VAL A 212 -17.82 2.34 29.80
C VAL A 212 -16.39 2.79 29.39
N PRO A 213 -15.50 3.03 30.36
CA PRO A 213 -14.10 3.38 30.07
C PRO A 213 -13.40 2.28 29.26
N ASN A 214 -12.50 2.67 28.37
CA ASN A 214 -11.76 1.82 27.43
C ASN A 214 -12.64 1.09 26.39
N GLN A 215 -13.92 1.43 26.29
CA GLN A 215 -14.78 0.92 25.21
C GLN A 215 -14.39 1.56 23.89
N ILE A 216 -14.16 0.72 22.85
CA ILE A 216 -14.00 1.19 21.48
C ILE A 216 -15.38 1.56 20.94
N LEU A 217 -15.57 2.82 20.60
CA LEU A 217 -16.82 3.39 20.12
C LEU A 217 -16.92 3.38 18.61
N GLY A 218 -15.76 3.45 17.91
CA GLY A 218 -15.72 3.47 16.47
C GLY A 218 -14.32 3.64 15.90
N GLU A 219 -14.24 3.73 14.57
CA GLU A 219 -13.01 4.04 13.83
C GLU A 219 -13.25 5.26 12.97
N PHE A 220 -12.31 6.20 13.00
CA PHE A 220 -12.37 7.46 12.28
C PHE A 220 -11.13 7.62 11.40
N ILE A 221 -11.32 7.98 10.12
CA ILE A 221 -10.26 8.08 9.13
C ILE A 221 -10.28 9.41 8.37
N ASP A 222 -9.13 9.79 7.85
CA ASP A 222 -9.01 10.82 6.84
C ASP A 222 -9.31 10.20 5.45
N PRO A 223 -10.38 10.61 4.76
CA PRO A 223 -10.78 10.02 3.48
C PRO A 223 -9.99 10.55 2.27
N ASN A 224 -9.05 11.47 2.45
CA ASN A 224 -8.33 12.12 1.37
C ASN A 224 -6.87 11.69 1.26
N ASN A 225 -6.24 11.36 2.37
CA ASN A 225 -4.83 11.00 2.45
C ASN A 225 -4.68 9.50 2.66
N PHE A 226 -4.06 8.86 1.68
CA PHE A 226 -3.86 7.41 1.68
C PHE A 226 -2.39 7.04 1.78
N GLU A 227 -2.17 5.91 2.41
CA GLU A 227 -0.90 5.21 2.43
C GLU A 227 -1.10 3.80 1.86
N VAL A 228 -0.10 3.30 1.14
CA VAL A 228 -0.06 1.92 0.70
C VAL A 228 1.30 1.33 1.01
N GLY A 229 1.29 0.19 1.70
CA GLY A 229 2.48 -0.61 1.95
C GLY A 229 2.68 -1.63 0.85
N VAL A 230 3.89 -1.70 0.27
CA VAL A 230 4.26 -2.70 -0.73
C VAL A 230 5.60 -3.33 -0.41
N ASP A 231 5.71 -4.61 -0.73
CA ASP A 231 6.88 -5.43 -0.43
C ASP A 231 7.79 -5.49 -1.65
N ILE A 232 9.02 -5.00 -1.48
CA ILE A 232 10.05 -4.91 -2.54
C ILE A 232 11.17 -5.91 -2.22
N PRO A 233 11.60 -6.75 -3.18
CA PRO A 233 12.74 -7.63 -2.97
C PRO A 233 13.99 -6.87 -2.55
N VAL A 234 14.74 -7.40 -1.58
CA VAL A 234 15.86 -6.72 -0.93
C VAL A 234 16.93 -6.25 -1.93
N ASN A 235 17.17 -7.01 -2.99
CA ASN A 235 18.15 -6.69 -4.04
C ASN A 235 17.82 -5.42 -4.84
N TYR A 236 16.61 -4.88 -4.74
CA TYR A 236 16.20 -3.65 -5.41
C TYR A 236 16.09 -2.45 -4.48
N VAL A 237 16.13 -2.66 -3.17
CA VAL A 237 15.90 -1.60 -2.17
C VAL A 237 16.93 -0.47 -2.27
N GLU A 238 18.19 -0.79 -2.59
CA GLU A 238 19.26 0.21 -2.76
C GLU A 238 19.00 1.20 -3.91
N LYS A 239 18.19 0.80 -4.90
CA LYS A 239 17.80 1.63 -6.04
C LYS A 239 16.62 2.57 -5.73
N ILE A 240 16.01 2.42 -4.56
CA ILE A 240 14.83 3.17 -4.14
C ILE A 240 15.25 4.31 -3.21
N LYS A 241 14.69 5.49 -3.44
CA LYS A 241 14.99 6.69 -2.66
C LYS A 241 13.74 7.23 -1.98
N LEU A 242 13.92 7.84 -0.82
CA LEU A 242 12.86 8.60 -0.16
C LEU A 242 12.40 9.76 -1.06
N ASN A 243 11.12 10.08 -1.01
CA ASN A 243 10.41 11.06 -1.85
C ASN A 243 10.41 10.75 -3.36
N GLN A 244 10.86 9.57 -3.76
CA GLN A 244 10.75 9.11 -5.14
C GLN A 244 9.29 8.98 -5.54
N SER A 245 8.96 9.47 -6.75
CA SER A 245 7.61 9.35 -7.33
C SER A 245 7.36 7.94 -7.84
N VAL A 246 6.16 7.43 -7.60
CA VAL A 246 5.67 6.13 -8.07
C VAL A 246 4.29 6.31 -8.70
N SER A 247 3.97 5.48 -9.69
CA SER A 247 2.64 5.47 -10.30
C SER A 247 1.74 4.47 -9.58
N ILE A 248 0.53 4.91 -9.24
CA ILE A 248 -0.51 4.11 -8.60
C ILE A 248 -1.66 3.98 -9.59
N ILE A 249 -1.98 2.74 -9.93
CA ILE A 249 -3.03 2.38 -10.89
C ILE A 249 -4.14 1.68 -10.13
N SER A 250 -5.34 2.22 -10.22
CA SER A 250 -6.54 1.62 -9.62
C SER A 250 -7.45 1.11 -10.73
N GLU A 251 -7.89 -0.14 -10.63
CA GLU A 251 -8.89 -0.68 -11.57
C GLU A 251 -10.13 0.21 -11.60
N GLY A 252 -10.55 0.58 -12.81
CA GLY A 252 -11.70 1.45 -13.05
C GLY A 252 -11.41 2.95 -13.04
N ASN A 253 -10.22 3.38 -12.70
CA ASN A 253 -9.79 4.78 -12.80
C ASN A 253 -8.80 4.91 -13.96
N LYS A 254 -9.11 5.75 -14.96
CA LYS A 254 -8.24 5.97 -16.13
C LYS A 254 -7.00 6.81 -15.80
N ASP A 255 -7.02 7.51 -14.66
CA ASP A 255 -5.95 8.42 -14.28
C ASP A 255 -4.95 7.72 -13.34
N ASN A 256 -3.69 7.73 -13.75
CA ASN A 256 -2.59 7.30 -12.90
C ASN A 256 -2.40 8.34 -11.78
N VAL A 257 -2.54 7.90 -10.53
CA VAL A 257 -2.24 8.72 -9.37
C VAL A 257 -0.74 8.64 -9.08
N ILE A 258 -0.12 9.78 -8.83
CA ILE A 258 1.29 9.84 -8.44
C ILE A 258 1.39 9.88 -6.92
N GLY A 259 2.06 8.89 -6.36
CA GLY A 259 2.43 8.84 -4.95
C GLY A 259 3.92 9.09 -4.73
N LYS A 260 4.31 9.27 -3.47
CA LYS A 260 5.72 9.43 -3.06
C LYS A 260 6.08 8.42 -1.99
N ILE A 261 7.26 7.81 -2.11
CA ILE A 261 7.81 6.92 -1.09
C ILE A 261 8.18 7.76 0.13
N LYS A 262 7.48 7.58 1.23
CA LYS A 262 7.69 8.32 2.48
C LYS A 262 8.57 7.58 3.47
N ARG A 263 8.42 6.27 3.52
CA ARG A 263 9.15 5.44 4.47
C ARG A 263 9.62 4.16 3.80
N ILE A 264 10.81 3.71 4.17
CA ILE A 264 11.40 2.42 3.80
C ILE A 264 11.70 1.70 5.11
N ASN A 265 11.09 0.54 5.32
CA ASN A 265 11.37 -0.26 6.50
C ASN A 265 12.82 -0.75 6.43
N ARG A 266 13.49 -0.85 7.58
CA ARG A 266 14.86 -1.40 7.65
C ARG A 266 14.89 -2.88 8.06
N LYS A 267 13.72 -3.48 8.26
CA LYS A 267 13.59 -4.91 8.55
C LYS A 267 13.27 -5.66 7.26
N VAL A 268 14.07 -6.67 6.96
CA VAL A 268 13.78 -7.63 5.89
C VAL A 268 12.84 -8.70 6.45
N ASP A 269 11.82 -9.04 5.70
CA ASP A 269 11.00 -10.22 5.96
C ASP A 269 11.81 -11.47 5.57
N GLU A 270 12.07 -12.33 6.53
CA GLU A 270 12.97 -13.48 6.36
C GLU A 270 12.41 -14.54 5.41
N MET A 271 11.08 -14.70 5.37
CA MET A 271 10.43 -15.70 4.52
C MET A 271 10.34 -15.26 3.06
N THR A 272 10.02 -13.99 2.83
CA THR A 272 9.79 -13.46 1.48
C THR A 272 11.02 -12.73 0.92
N GLN A 273 12.05 -12.47 1.73
CA GLN A 273 13.24 -11.69 1.38
C GLN A 273 12.88 -10.33 0.78
N THR A 274 11.87 -9.68 1.38
CA THR A 274 11.39 -8.36 0.95
C THR A 274 11.51 -7.32 2.05
N VAL A 275 11.54 -6.06 1.64
CA VAL A 275 11.46 -4.89 2.50
C VAL A 275 10.19 -4.13 2.18
N LYS A 276 9.44 -3.76 3.19
CA LYS A 276 8.22 -2.98 3.03
C LYS A 276 8.54 -1.49 2.85
N ILE A 277 8.03 -0.91 1.78
CA ILE A 277 8.04 0.54 1.55
C ILE A 277 6.62 1.09 1.70
N PHE A 278 6.50 2.33 2.14
CA PHE A 278 5.24 3.01 2.34
C PHE A 278 5.16 4.22 1.41
N ILE A 279 4.08 4.29 0.66
CA ILE A 279 3.83 5.29 -0.36
C ILE A 279 2.62 6.09 0.05
N GLU A 280 2.77 7.41 0.15
CA GLU A 280 1.67 8.32 0.46
C GLU A 280 1.25 9.11 -0.76
N PHE A 281 -0.04 9.38 -0.83
CA PHE A 281 -0.65 10.21 -1.86
C PHE A 281 -2.00 10.75 -1.41
N ASN A 282 -2.45 11.81 -2.07
CA ASN A 282 -3.77 12.40 -1.85
C ASN A 282 -4.69 12.05 -3.03
N ASN A 283 -5.89 11.57 -2.71
CA ASN A 283 -6.93 11.30 -3.72
C ASN A 283 -8.31 11.25 -3.06
N ARG A 284 -9.29 12.00 -3.61
CA ARG A 284 -10.64 12.10 -3.06
C ARG A 284 -11.62 11.06 -3.62
N SER A 285 -11.22 10.34 -4.65
CA SER A 285 -12.11 9.39 -5.37
C SER A 285 -11.85 7.94 -4.99
N LEU A 286 -10.81 7.67 -4.20
CA LEU A 286 -10.48 6.32 -3.78
C LEU A 286 -11.06 5.99 -2.41
N PHE A 287 -11.25 4.72 -2.17
CA PHE A 287 -11.77 4.19 -0.91
C PHE A 287 -10.73 3.35 -0.22
N GLU A 288 -10.70 3.45 1.10
CA GLU A 288 -9.89 2.55 1.93
C GLU A 288 -10.27 1.08 1.69
N GLY A 289 -9.29 0.20 1.74
CA GLY A 289 -9.48 -1.22 1.51
C GLY A 289 -9.36 -1.66 0.05
N LYS A 290 -9.38 -0.73 -0.91
CA LYS A 290 -9.22 -1.03 -2.34
C LYS A 290 -7.79 -1.49 -2.64
N PHE A 291 -7.64 -2.50 -3.51
CA PHE A 291 -6.35 -2.90 -4.04
C PHE A 291 -5.94 -2.01 -5.21
N VAL A 292 -4.67 -1.68 -5.26
CA VAL A 292 -4.05 -0.88 -6.32
C VAL A 292 -2.77 -1.54 -6.80
N GLU A 293 -2.46 -1.35 -8.08
CA GLU A 293 -1.16 -1.71 -8.65
C GLU A 293 -0.22 -0.51 -8.57
N ILE A 294 1.00 -0.75 -8.14
CA ILE A 294 2.02 0.27 -7.94
C ILE A 294 3.21 -0.06 -8.81
N LYS A 295 3.63 0.91 -9.62
CA LYS A 295 4.83 0.83 -10.44
C LYS A 295 5.93 1.67 -9.80
N VAL A 296 6.93 0.98 -9.26
CA VAL A 296 8.07 1.60 -8.60
C VAL A 296 9.23 1.65 -9.60
N PRO A 297 9.67 2.84 -10.05
CA PRO A 297 10.80 2.95 -10.96
C PRO A 297 12.12 2.63 -10.24
N LEU A 298 12.95 1.79 -10.85
CA LEU A 298 14.26 1.38 -10.31
C LEU A 298 15.45 2.00 -11.06
N GLY A 299 15.18 2.75 -12.11
CA GLY A 299 16.20 3.37 -12.95
C GLY A 299 15.98 3.11 -14.44
N VAL A 300 17.04 3.28 -15.21
CA VAL A 300 17.03 3.17 -16.67
C VAL A 300 18.23 2.34 -17.09
N ILE A 301 18.04 1.43 -18.05
CA ILE A 301 19.14 0.73 -18.74
C ILE A 301 19.33 1.40 -20.10
N PRO A 302 20.45 2.08 -20.33
CA PRO A 302 20.75 2.66 -21.64
C PRO A 302 21.07 1.54 -22.65
N GLU A 303 21.04 1.87 -23.92
CA GLU A 303 21.46 1.00 -25.04
C GLU A 303 20.91 -0.42 -24.94
N SER A 304 19.64 -0.55 -24.66
CA SER A 304 18.99 -1.82 -24.39
C SER A 304 17.72 -2.01 -25.23
N GLN A 305 17.30 -3.25 -25.38
CA GLN A 305 16.09 -3.63 -26.12
C GLN A 305 15.12 -4.37 -25.22
N LEU A 306 13.85 -3.97 -25.25
CA LEU A 306 12.76 -4.70 -24.61
C LEU A 306 12.26 -5.78 -25.59
N ILE A 307 12.36 -7.06 -25.20
CA ILE A 307 11.90 -8.20 -26.00
C ILE A 307 10.94 -9.07 -25.19
N SER A 308 10.10 -9.85 -25.89
CA SER A 308 9.29 -10.85 -25.20
C SER A 308 10.21 -11.91 -24.59
N ARG A 309 9.90 -12.34 -23.38
CA ARG A 309 10.62 -13.39 -22.68
C ARG A 309 10.61 -14.73 -23.44
N SER A 310 9.54 -15.00 -24.24
CA SER A 310 9.43 -16.18 -25.07
C SER A 310 10.45 -16.25 -26.23
N LEU A 311 11.13 -15.16 -26.56
CA LEU A 311 12.14 -15.12 -27.60
C LEU A 311 13.53 -15.49 -27.08
N LEU A 312 13.71 -15.55 -25.76
CA LEU A 312 15.00 -15.85 -25.14
C LEU A 312 15.24 -17.36 -25.11
N ILE A 313 16.38 -17.77 -25.63
CA ILE A 313 16.82 -19.17 -25.74
C ILE A 313 17.92 -19.39 -24.71
N ASN A 314 17.76 -20.37 -23.83
CA ASN A 314 18.74 -20.71 -22.78
C ASN A 314 19.22 -19.48 -21.98
N ASP A 315 18.35 -18.49 -21.79
CA ASP A 315 18.60 -17.22 -21.09
C ASP A 315 19.80 -16.38 -21.60
N ARG A 316 20.28 -16.65 -22.84
CA ARG A 316 21.47 -16.00 -23.38
C ARG A 316 21.42 -15.66 -24.85
N TYR A 317 20.52 -16.25 -25.63
CA TYR A 317 20.48 -16.11 -27.08
C TYR A 317 19.11 -15.70 -27.58
N VAL A 318 19.06 -15.04 -28.72
CA VAL A 318 17.86 -14.78 -29.49
C VAL A 318 18.11 -15.17 -30.94
N PHE A 319 17.05 -15.52 -31.67
CA PHE A 319 17.17 -15.73 -33.11
C PHE A 319 17.09 -14.40 -33.85
N VAL A 320 18.01 -14.24 -34.83
CA VAL A 320 18.08 -13.09 -35.73
C VAL A 320 18.16 -13.59 -37.18
N ALA A 321 17.67 -12.79 -38.11
CA ALA A 321 17.83 -13.06 -39.53
C ALA A 321 19.12 -12.36 -40.04
N ASN A 322 20.02 -13.13 -40.66
CA ASN A 322 21.23 -12.57 -41.30
C ASN A 322 20.89 -11.94 -42.65
N LYS A 323 21.92 -11.39 -43.37
CA LYS A 323 21.76 -10.73 -44.67
C LYS A 323 21.23 -11.69 -45.77
N ASP A 324 21.47 -12.99 -45.65
CA ASP A 324 21.05 -14.03 -46.57
C ASP A 324 19.70 -14.67 -46.25
N ASP A 325 18.93 -14.04 -45.38
CA ASP A 325 17.65 -14.55 -44.82
C ASP A 325 17.76 -15.97 -44.21
N LYS A 326 18.88 -16.24 -43.53
CA LYS A 326 19.06 -17.40 -42.68
C LYS A 326 19.01 -17.04 -41.22
N ILE A 327 18.54 -17.97 -40.41
CA ILE A 327 18.50 -17.83 -38.95
C ILE A 327 19.92 -17.97 -38.40
N SER A 328 20.30 -17.05 -37.52
CA SER A 328 21.49 -17.14 -36.68
C SER A 328 21.13 -16.81 -35.23
N LYS A 329 21.99 -17.23 -34.31
CA LYS A 329 21.85 -16.88 -32.89
C LYS A 329 22.67 -15.64 -32.60
N ALA A 330 22.05 -14.67 -31.94
CA ALA A 330 22.77 -13.53 -31.36
C ALA A 330 22.83 -13.69 -29.83
N TYR A 331 24.00 -13.43 -29.28
CA TYR A 331 24.17 -13.41 -27.81
C TYR A 331 23.56 -12.14 -27.25
N VAL A 332 22.83 -12.29 -26.13
CA VAL A 332 22.25 -11.19 -25.40
C VAL A 332 22.52 -11.36 -23.91
N GLN A 333 22.64 -10.26 -23.20
CA GLN A 333 22.73 -10.24 -21.76
C GLN A 333 21.42 -9.74 -21.17
N PRO A 334 20.58 -10.61 -20.55
CA PRO A 334 19.37 -10.17 -19.87
C PRO A 334 19.74 -9.45 -18.58
N LEU A 335 19.17 -8.25 -18.39
CA LEU A 335 19.46 -7.39 -17.24
C LEU A 335 18.27 -7.21 -16.31
N PHE A 336 17.04 -7.28 -16.86
CA PHE A 336 15.84 -7.13 -16.06
C PHE A 336 14.67 -7.92 -16.65
N TYR A 337 14.00 -8.69 -15.82
CA TYR A 337 12.82 -9.48 -16.18
C TYR A 337 11.57 -8.87 -15.58
N ASN A 338 10.54 -8.71 -16.39
CA ASN A 338 9.18 -8.49 -15.90
C ASN A 338 8.27 -9.69 -16.24
N LYS A 339 6.96 -9.61 -15.98
CA LYS A 339 6.03 -10.73 -16.18
C LYS A 339 6.06 -11.31 -17.62
N LYS A 340 6.16 -10.46 -18.63
CA LYS A 340 6.04 -10.85 -20.05
C LYS A 340 7.31 -10.61 -20.86
N ASN A 341 8.13 -9.66 -20.48
CA ASN A 341 9.25 -9.15 -21.25
C ASN A 341 10.55 -9.23 -20.46
N VAL A 342 11.66 -9.10 -21.18
CA VAL A 342 13.00 -8.97 -20.62
C VAL A 342 13.72 -7.82 -21.30
N ILE A 343 14.45 -7.04 -20.55
CA ILE A 343 15.35 -6.02 -21.08
C ILE A 343 16.73 -6.66 -21.27
N VAL A 344 17.20 -6.62 -22.49
CA VAL A 344 18.49 -7.22 -22.89
C VAL A 344 19.41 -6.17 -23.49
N THR A 345 20.71 -6.41 -23.38
CA THR A 345 21.77 -5.69 -24.09
C THR A 345 22.54 -6.66 -24.99
N GLY A 346 23.41 -6.17 -25.88
CA GLY A 346 24.23 -6.99 -26.77
C GLY A 346 23.68 -7.12 -28.19
N LEU A 347 22.56 -6.49 -28.52
CA LEU A 347 22.08 -6.39 -29.90
C LEU A 347 22.48 -5.05 -30.49
N GLU A 348 23.09 -5.05 -31.68
CA GLU A 348 23.40 -3.85 -32.40
C GLU A 348 22.18 -3.25 -33.11
N ASP A 349 22.15 -1.94 -33.28
CA ASP A 349 21.11 -1.28 -34.04
C ASP A 349 21.10 -1.80 -35.49
N GLY A 350 19.90 -2.01 -36.04
CA GLY A 350 19.72 -2.60 -37.33
C GLY A 350 19.66 -4.13 -37.34
N THR A 351 19.95 -4.81 -36.26
CA THR A 351 19.78 -6.28 -36.13
C THR A 351 18.33 -6.68 -36.40
N ARG A 352 18.13 -7.67 -37.27
CA ARG A 352 16.80 -8.18 -37.64
C ARG A 352 16.36 -9.28 -36.65
N LEU A 353 15.78 -8.88 -35.51
CA LEU A 353 15.30 -9.81 -34.48
C LEU A 353 14.05 -10.56 -34.94
N ILE A 354 14.05 -11.89 -34.84
CA ILE A 354 12.88 -12.72 -35.12
C ILE A 354 11.92 -12.64 -33.94
N THR A 355 10.68 -12.20 -34.21
CA THR A 355 9.65 -11.99 -33.16
C THR A 355 8.53 -13.03 -33.21
N SER A 356 8.51 -13.87 -34.24
CA SER A 356 7.55 -14.99 -34.33
C SER A 356 8.00 -16.18 -33.49
N ASN A 357 7.08 -16.74 -32.74
CA ASN A 357 7.32 -17.98 -32.01
C ASN A 357 6.95 -19.16 -32.91
N VAL A 358 7.87 -19.55 -33.80
CA VAL A 358 7.68 -20.65 -34.75
C VAL A 358 8.38 -21.90 -34.21
N SER A 359 7.62 -23.00 -34.05
CA SER A 359 8.20 -24.28 -33.63
C SER A 359 9.09 -24.86 -34.73
N GLY A 360 10.22 -25.46 -34.34
CA GLY A 360 11.09 -26.19 -35.27
C GLY A 360 12.11 -25.31 -36.03
N ILE A 361 12.24 -24.03 -35.67
CA ILE A 361 13.31 -23.18 -36.23
C ILE A 361 14.66 -23.53 -35.62
N TYR A 362 15.69 -23.58 -36.45
CA TYR A 362 17.06 -23.90 -36.07
C TYR A 362 18.07 -23.00 -36.79
N GLU A 363 19.25 -22.91 -36.25
CA GLU A 363 20.34 -22.10 -36.78
C GLU A 363 20.74 -22.58 -38.20
N GLY A 364 20.88 -21.65 -39.16
CA GLY A 364 21.17 -21.93 -40.56
C GLY A 364 19.94 -22.16 -41.44
N MET A 365 18.74 -22.26 -40.88
CA MET A 365 17.50 -22.46 -41.64
C MET A 365 17.19 -21.21 -42.48
N LYS A 366 16.87 -21.44 -43.79
CA LYS A 366 16.38 -20.36 -44.68
C LYS A 366 14.93 -20.02 -44.33
N ILE A 367 14.65 -18.74 -44.31
CA ILE A 367 13.34 -18.18 -43.90
C ILE A 367 12.85 -17.18 -44.95
N LYS A 368 11.53 -16.98 -44.97
CA LYS A 368 10.90 -15.86 -45.65
C LYS A 368 10.61 -14.76 -44.62
N VAL A 369 11.30 -13.65 -44.75
CA VAL A 369 11.13 -12.51 -43.83
C VAL A 369 9.86 -11.75 -44.16
N VAL A 370 9.02 -11.54 -43.18
CA VAL A 370 7.83 -10.67 -43.24
C VAL A 370 8.04 -9.52 -42.24
N GLN A 371 8.03 -8.31 -42.75
CA GLN A 371 8.01 -7.11 -41.86
C GLN A 371 6.60 -6.93 -41.30
N ARG A 372 6.54 -6.60 -40.01
CA ARG A 372 5.30 -6.30 -39.30
C ARG A 372 5.10 -4.80 -39.16
#